data_830ff7d448fd19a3240f5377027e7420
#
_entry.id   830ff7d448fd19a3240f5377027e7420
#
_cell.length_a   1.000
_cell.length_b   1.000
_cell.length_c   1.000
_cell.angle_alpha   90.00
_cell.angle_beta   90.00
_cell.angle_gamma   90.00
#
_symmetry.space_group_name_H-M   'P 1'
#
loop_
_entity.id
_entity.type
_entity.pdbx_description
1 polymer ?
#
loop_
_entity_poly.entity_id
_entity_poly.type
_entity_poly.pdbx_seq_one_letter_code
_entity_poly.pdbx_strand_id
1 'polypeptide(L)'
;MSENSSSTINETVSWVGRWTFVLAAAGSAVGLGNIWGFPYKAGTEGGGAFVLIYLICILAVGLPIMMAEIMIGRRARKSPVNAMKIAAIDSGQSGKWQAVGWGGLISGILILSFYSVIAGICLNYILISAFPNSEISSLTQFNEVTSSPLKLTFWHSIFIGLNILIISAGVISGIERMVRLLMPMLFILMMVMVINAMINGDFAKGLNFLFAPDFSEVDATTFLRAMGP
;
A
#
# COMPACT_ATOMS: atom_id res chain seq x y z
N MET A 1 56.56 -0.38 8.46
CA MET A 1 55.37 0.45 8.62
C MET A 1 54.37 -0.07 7.57
N SER A 2 53.50 -0.97 7.97
CA SER A 2 52.47 -1.54 7.08
C SER A 2 51.18 -0.78 7.36
N GLU A 3 50.73 0.02 6.40
CA GLU A 3 49.42 0.65 6.40
C GLU A 3 48.35 -0.41 6.28
N ASN A 4 47.64 -0.56 7.36
CA ASN A 4 46.46 -1.40 7.49
C ASN A 4 45.29 -0.59 6.92
N SER A 5 45.09 -0.62 5.61
CA SER A 5 43.87 -0.08 4.97
C SER A 5 42.69 -0.99 5.32
N SER A 6 42.02 -0.67 6.41
CA SER A 6 40.71 -1.22 6.75
C SER A 6 39.73 -0.84 5.64
N SER A 7 39.51 -1.76 4.70
CA SER A 7 38.36 -1.72 3.79
C SER A 7 37.11 -1.80 4.62
N THR A 8 36.44 -0.66 4.82
CA THR A 8 35.06 -0.63 5.26
C THR A 8 34.22 -1.32 4.19
N ILE A 9 33.99 -2.61 4.41
CA ILE A 9 33.00 -3.37 3.64
C ILE A 9 31.67 -2.65 3.95
N ASN A 10 31.15 -1.91 2.97
CA ASN A 10 29.78 -1.46 2.97
C ASN A 10 28.91 -2.73 2.96
N GLU A 11 28.55 -3.21 4.14
CA GLU A 11 27.55 -4.27 4.28
C GLU A 11 26.29 -3.78 3.60
N THR A 12 26.04 -4.32 2.42
CA THR A 12 24.76 -4.11 1.72
C THR A 12 23.71 -4.77 2.59
N VAL A 13 22.94 -3.95 3.28
CA VAL A 13 21.85 -4.41 4.15
C VAL A 13 20.92 -5.26 3.31
N SER A 14 20.87 -6.56 3.63
CA SER A 14 20.01 -7.53 2.95
C SER A 14 18.95 -8.07 3.91
N TRP A 15 17.80 -8.46 3.38
CA TRP A 15 16.74 -9.10 4.15
C TRP A 15 17.20 -10.44 4.72
N VAL A 16 16.83 -10.74 5.96
CA VAL A 16 17.25 -11.97 6.68
C VAL A 16 16.72 -13.27 6.03
N GLY A 17 15.68 -13.18 5.18
CA GLY A 17 15.16 -14.35 4.48
C GLY A 17 14.20 -14.03 3.34
N ARG A 18 14.00 -15.00 2.45
CA ARG A 18 13.07 -14.89 1.31
C ARG A 18 11.64 -14.59 1.75
N TRP A 19 11.16 -15.27 2.78
CA TRP A 19 9.81 -15.08 3.30
C TRP A 19 9.60 -13.71 3.92
N THR A 20 10.60 -13.17 4.62
CA THR A 20 10.54 -11.82 5.18
C THR A 20 10.48 -10.78 4.06
N PHE A 21 11.22 -10.96 2.98
CA PHE A 21 11.13 -10.11 1.80
C PHE A 21 9.74 -10.18 1.14
N VAL A 22 9.20 -11.39 0.94
CA VAL A 22 7.86 -11.58 0.36
C VAL A 22 6.78 -10.93 1.23
N LEU A 23 6.84 -11.12 2.55
CA LEU A 23 5.90 -10.49 3.47
C LEU A 23 6.03 -8.96 3.49
N ALA A 24 7.26 -8.43 3.41
CA ALA A 24 7.48 -7.00 3.31
C ALA A 24 6.95 -6.42 1.99
N ALA A 25 7.21 -7.11 0.88
CA ALA A 25 6.68 -6.71 -0.43
C ALA A 25 5.15 -6.77 -0.47
N ALA A 26 4.55 -7.86 0.03
CA ALA A 26 3.10 -7.97 0.15
C ALA A 26 2.53 -6.89 1.09
N GLY A 27 3.19 -6.64 2.23
CA GLY A 27 2.77 -5.63 3.19
C GLY A 27 2.84 -4.21 2.66
N SER A 28 3.82 -3.90 1.83
CA SER A 28 3.89 -2.60 1.16
C SER A 28 2.82 -2.43 0.07
N ALA A 29 2.34 -3.54 -0.51
CA ALA A 29 1.32 -3.53 -1.55
C ALA A 29 -0.10 -3.54 -0.98
N VAL A 30 -0.33 -4.14 0.20
CA VAL A 30 -1.66 -4.19 0.84
C VAL A 30 -1.89 -2.90 1.63
N GLY A 31 -2.84 -2.10 1.19
CA GLY A 31 -3.21 -0.84 1.82
C GLY A 31 -4.72 -0.60 1.79
N LEU A 32 -5.12 0.58 2.22
CA LEU A 32 -6.53 1.02 2.20
C LEU A 32 -7.15 0.93 0.80
N GLY A 33 -6.37 1.18 -0.25
CA GLY A 33 -6.82 1.02 -1.64
C GLY A 33 -7.33 -0.38 -1.93
N ASN A 34 -6.63 -1.41 -1.45
CA ASN A 34 -6.99 -2.80 -1.72
C ASN A 34 -8.11 -3.31 -0.80
N ILE A 35 -8.15 -2.84 0.46
CA ILE A 35 -9.11 -3.34 1.45
C ILE A 35 -10.44 -2.59 1.38
N TRP A 36 -10.41 -1.32 1.07
CA TRP A 36 -11.60 -0.46 0.99
C TRP A 36 -11.90 0.05 -0.42
N GLY A 37 -10.92 0.68 -1.08
CA GLY A 37 -11.12 1.34 -2.37
C GLY A 37 -11.46 0.37 -3.49
N PHE A 38 -10.74 -0.75 -3.61
CA PHE A 38 -10.98 -1.75 -4.65
C PHE A 38 -12.34 -2.45 -4.51
N PRO A 39 -12.77 -2.97 -3.33
CA PRO A 39 -14.11 -3.54 -3.17
C PRO A 39 -15.22 -2.53 -3.44
N TYR A 40 -15.05 -1.27 -3.03
CA TYR A 40 -16.00 -0.20 -3.33
C TYR A 40 -16.15 0.01 -4.83
N LYS A 41 -15.03 0.14 -5.57
CA LYS A 41 -15.05 0.27 -7.03
C LYS A 41 -15.63 -0.98 -7.71
N ALA A 42 -15.25 -2.17 -7.27
CA ALA A 42 -15.83 -3.39 -7.79
C ALA A 42 -17.36 -3.40 -7.62
N GLY A 43 -17.85 -2.90 -6.46
CA GLY A 43 -19.27 -2.81 -6.18
C GLY A 43 -20.03 -1.80 -7.05
N THR A 44 -19.37 -0.72 -7.49
CA THR A 44 -20.01 0.38 -8.24
C THR A 44 -19.77 0.32 -9.76
N GLU A 45 -18.81 -0.49 -10.23
CA GLU A 45 -18.35 -0.50 -11.62
C GLU A 45 -18.63 -1.84 -12.35
N GLY A 46 -19.65 -2.59 -11.92
CA GLY A 46 -20.06 -3.82 -12.59
C GLY A 46 -19.46 -5.13 -12.05
N GLY A 47 -19.01 -5.13 -10.77
CA GLY A 47 -18.66 -6.36 -10.07
C GLY A 47 -17.55 -7.17 -10.71
N GLY A 48 -17.87 -8.43 -11.09
CA GLY A 48 -16.93 -9.37 -11.67
C GLY A 48 -16.33 -8.91 -12.99
N ALA A 49 -17.06 -8.15 -13.81
CA ALA A 49 -16.53 -7.61 -15.06
C ALA A 49 -15.40 -6.59 -14.81
N PHE A 50 -15.59 -5.67 -13.85
CA PHE A 50 -14.54 -4.74 -13.41
C PHE A 50 -13.31 -5.49 -12.90
N VAL A 51 -13.50 -6.52 -12.07
CA VAL A 51 -12.39 -7.33 -11.52
C VAL A 51 -11.59 -8.01 -12.63
N LEU A 52 -12.24 -8.56 -13.66
CA LEU A 52 -11.56 -9.17 -14.79
C LEU A 52 -10.75 -8.15 -15.60
N ILE A 53 -11.34 -6.98 -15.89
CA ILE A 53 -10.63 -5.89 -16.58
C ILE A 53 -9.42 -5.45 -15.77
N TYR A 54 -9.59 -5.26 -14.47
CA TYR A 54 -8.48 -4.90 -13.56
C TYR A 54 -7.35 -5.92 -13.59
N LEU A 55 -7.65 -7.22 -13.55
CA LEU A 55 -6.64 -8.27 -13.65
C LEU A 55 -5.90 -8.23 -15.00
N ILE A 56 -6.61 -8.00 -16.11
CA ILE A 56 -5.99 -7.83 -17.43
C ILE A 56 -5.08 -6.61 -17.43
N CYS A 57 -5.51 -5.47 -16.88
CA CYS A 57 -4.68 -4.26 -16.77
C CYS A 57 -3.43 -4.50 -15.92
N ILE A 58 -3.53 -5.22 -14.81
CA ILE A 58 -2.36 -5.59 -13.97
C ILE A 58 -1.37 -6.42 -14.78
N LEU A 59 -1.84 -7.44 -15.50
CA LEU A 59 -0.96 -8.32 -16.28
C LEU A 59 -0.33 -7.59 -17.47
N ALA A 60 -1.09 -6.75 -18.16
CA ALA A 60 -0.64 -6.08 -19.38
C ALA A 60 0.23 -4.85 -19.09
N VAL A 61 -0.05 -4.10 -18.03
CA VAL A 61 0.60 -2.82 -17.72
C VAL A 61 1.39 -2.90 -16.40
N GLY A 62 0.75 -3.33 -15.33
CA GLY A 62 1.33 -3.33 -14.00
C GLY A 62 2.55 -4.24 -13.88
N LEU A 63 2.45 -5.48 -14.39
CA LEU A 63 3.52 -6.45 -14.30
C LEU A 63 4.78 -6.02 -15.07
N PRO A 64 4.72 -5.56 -16.34
CA PRO A 64 5.88 -5.06 -17.06
C PRO A 64 6.55 -3.85 -16.39
N ILE A 65 5.76 -2.90 -15.86
CA ILE A 65 6.29 -1.73 -15.14
C ILE A 65 7.03 -2.17 -13.88
N MET A 66 6.41 -3.03 -13.06
CA MET A 66 7.03 -3.55 -11.84
C MET A 66 8.34 -4.31 -12.14
N MET A 67 8.37 -5.11 -13.21
CA MET A 67 9.59 -5.80 -13.64
C MET A 67 10.70 -4.81 -14.02
N ALA A 68 10.37 -3.75 -14.75
CA ALA A 68 11.33 -2.70 -15.14
C ALA A 68 11.87 -1.97 -13.90
N GLU A 69 11.03 -1.60 -12.94
CA GLU A 69 11.43 -0.94 -11.70
C GLU A 69 12.38 -1.81 -10.87
N ILE A 70 12.04 -3.10 -10.70
CA ILE A 70 12.89 -4.06 -9.98
C ILE A 70 14.25 -4.22 -10.69
N MET A 71 14.27 -4.31 -12.01
CA MET A 71 15.51 -4.43 -12.79
C MET A 71 16.41 -3.21 -12.60
N ILE A 72 15.86 -2.00 -12.70
CA ILE A 72 16.60 -0.74 -12.49
C ILE A 72 17.15 -0.67 -11.06
N GLY A 73 16.29 -0.97 -10.06
CA GLY A 73 16.70 -0.95 -8.67
C GLY A 73 17.82 -1.96 -8.35
N ARG A 74 17.72 -3.19 -8.86
CA ARG A 74 18.74 -4.24 -8.70
C ARG A 74 20.06 -3.91 -9.36
N ARG A 75 20.02 -3.31 -10.55
CA ARG A 75 21.23 -2.92 -11.30
C ARG A 75 21.95 -1.77 -10.62
N ALA A 76 21.25 -0.73 -10.25
CA ALA A 76 21.85 0.48 -9.71
C ALA A 76 22.20 0.40 -8.21
N ARG A 77 21.43 -0.35 -7.40
CA ARG A 77 21.56 -0.45 -5.92
C ARG A 77 21.71 0.91 -5.25
N LYS A 78 20.99 1.90 -5.71
CA LYS A 78 20.98 3.30 -5.23
C LYS A 78 19.55 3.77 -5.03
N SER A 79 19.40 4.97 -4.46
CA SER A 79 18.09 5.62 -4.35
C SER A 79 17.42 5.76 -5.72
N PRO A 80 16.09 5.83 -5.82
CA PRO A 80 15.36 5.89 -7.10
C PRO A 80 15.88 6.98 -8.05
N VAL A 81 16.19 8.17 -7.52
CA VAL A 81 16.74 9.29 -8.29
C VAL A 81 18.08 8.94 -8.92
N ASN A 82 19.00 8.38 -8.12
CA ASN A 82 20.32 8.00 -8.61
C ASN A 82 20.26 6.76 -9.50
N ALA A 83 19.34 5.82 -9.23
CA ALA A 83 19.15 4.63 -10.05
C ALA A 83 18.71 5.01 -11.47
N MET A 84 17.76 5.93 -11.62
CA MET A 84 17.32 6.45 -12.91
C MET A 84 18.43 7.18 -13.65
N LYS A 85 19.23 7.99 -12.93
CA LYS A 85 20.39 8.68 -13.52
C LYS A 85 21.42 7.68 -14.07
N ILE A 86 21.80 6.68 -13.28
CA ILE A 86 22.78 5.66 -13.67
C ILE A 86 22.26 4.85 -14.85
N ALA A 87 21.03 4.36 -14.80
CA ALA A 87 20.42 3.60 -15.88
C ALA A 87 20.38 4.38 -17.21
N ALA A 88 20.10 5.68 -17.15
CA ALA A 88 20.12 6.54 -18.33
C ALA A 88 21.52 6.72 -18.93
N ILE A 89 22.51 7.03 -18.08
CA ILE A 89 23.89 7.21 -18.52
C ILE A 89 24.45 5.91 -19.11
N ASP A 90 24.25 4.77 -18.46
CA ASP A 90 24.68 3.45 -18.94
C ASP A 90 24.05 3.07 -20.29
N SER A 91 22.88 3.65 -20.59
CA SER A 91 22.18 3.45 -21.87
C SER A 91 22.50 4.54 -22.90
N GLY A 92 23.53 5.37 -22.67
CA GLY A 92 23.91 6.46 -23.57
C GLY A 92 22.93 7.64 -23.60
N GLN A 93 22.04 7.73 -22.60
CA GLN A 93 21.02 8.77 -22.50
C GLN A 93 21.43 9.88 -21.53
N SER A 94 20.69 11.00 -21.58
CA SER A 94 20.95 12.14 -20.69
C SER A 94 20.64 11.82 -19.23
N GLY A 95 21.54 12.21 -18.31
CA GLY A 95 21.30 12.12 -16.87
C GLY A 95 20.07 12.91 -16.36
N LYS A 96 19.43 13.72 -17.22
CA LYS A 96 18.16 14.42 -16.92
C LYS A 96 17.00 13.46 -16.60
N TRP A 97 17.08 12.19 -16.98
CA TRP A 97 16.13 11.15 -16.63
C TRP A 97 16.00 10.92 -15.12
N GLN A 98 16.93 11.43 -14.32
CA GLN A 98 16.77 11.50 -12.86
C GLN A 98 15.47 12.22 -12.43
N ALA A 99 14.91 13.09 -13.28
CA ALA A 99 13.64 13.77 -13.00
C ALA A 99 12.47 12.80 -12.76
N VAL A 100 12.48 11.62 -13.40
CA VAL A 100 11.48 10.57 -13.16
C VAL A 100 11.60 10.05 -11.72
N GLY A 101 12.82 9.84 -11.22
CA GLY A 101 13.05 9.46 -9.83
C GLY A 101 12.59 10.53 -8.82
N TRP A 102 12.77 11.81 -9.15
CA TRP A 102 12.24 12.92 -8.35
C TRP A 102 10.71 12.97 -8.38
N GLY A 103 10.10 12.71 -9.54
CA GLY A 103 8.65 12.60 -9.66
C GLY A 103 8.09 11.52 -8.72
N GLY A 104 8.72 10.33 -8.71
CA GLY A 104 8.34 9.25 -7.80
C GLY A 104 8.48 9.62 -6.32
N LEU A 105 9.56 10.33 -5.95
CA LEU A 105 9.75 10.80 -4.58
C LEU A 105 8.66 11.79 -4.14
N ILE A 106 8.37 12.78 -4.99
CA ILE A 106 7.33 13.79 -4.72
C ILE A 106 5.95 13.12 -4.60
N SER A 107 5.62 12.21 -5.52
CA SER A 107 4.39 11.43 -5.46
C SER A 107 4.28 10.65 -4.16
N GLY A 108 5.38 9.99 -3.72
CA GLY A 108 5.43 9.28 -2.44
C GLY A 108 5.15 10.18 -1.24
N ILE A 109 5.69 11.41 -1.22
CA ILE A 109 5.44 12.38 -0.14
C ILE A 109 3.96 12.83 -0.14
N LEU A 110 3.39 13.11 -1.31
CA LEU A 110 1.99 13.50 -1.44
C LEU A 110 1.05 12.37 -0.98
N ILE A 111 1.34 11.14 -1.39
CA ILE A 111 0.59 9.96 -0.94
C ILE A 111 0.69 9.81 0.58
N LEU A 112 1.90 9.89 1.15
CA LEU A 112 2.12 9.76 2.59
C LEU A 112 1.34 10.81 3.38
N SER A 113 1.29 12.06 2.92
CA SER A 113 0.57 13.14 3.59
C SER A 113 -0.94 12.86 3.67
N PHE A 114 -1.54 12.32 2.61
CA PHE A 114 -2.94 11.91 2.59
C PHE A 114 -3.19 10.65 3.44
N TYR A 115 -2.38 9.60 3.22
CA TYR A 115 -2.53 8.32 3.92
C TYR A 115 -2.36 8.43 5.44
N SER A 116 -1.47 9.29 5.91
CA SER A 116 -1.25 9.48 7.35
C SER A 116 -2.46 10.06 8.08
N VAL A 117 -3.24 10.92 7.41
CA VAL A 117 -4.52 11.43 7.97
C VAL A 117 -5.54 10.31 8.07
N ILE A 118 -5.72 9.52 7.00
CA ILE A 118 -6.67 8.39 7.00
C ILE A 118 -6.25 7.32 8.02
N ALA A 119 -4.96 7.03 8.13
CA ALA A 119 -4.45 6.11 9.14
C ALA A 119 -4.71 6.62 10.58
N GLY A 120 -4.62 7.93 10.80
CA GLY A 120 -5.05 8.56 12.04
C GLY A 120 -6.54 8.34 12.34
N ILE A 121 -7.41 8.48 11.34
CA ILE A 121 -8.84 8.18 11.47
C ILE A 121 -9.04 6.70 11.83
N CYS A 122 -8.32 5.77 11.18
CA CYS A 122 -8.39 4.34 11.51
C CYS A 122 -7.99 4.06 12.96
N LEU A 123 -6.94 4.73 13.49
CA LEU A 123 -6.57 4.60 14.91
C LEU A 123 -7.68 5.06 15.86
N ASN A 124 -8.35 6.16 15.53
CA ASN A 124 -9.51 6.60 16.29
C ASN A 124 -10.64 5.57 16.27
N TYR A 125 -10.92 4.98 15.10
CA TYR A 125 -11.95 3.96 14.95
C TYR A 125 -11.66 2.68 15.72
N ILE A 126 -10.41 2.29 15.93
CA ILE A 126 -10.05 1.16 16.79
C ILE A 126 -10.58 1.39 18.21
N LEU A 127 -10.42 2.60 18.76
CA LEU A 127 -10.92 2.92 20.10
C LEU A 127 -12.46 3.02 20.13
N ILE A 128 -13.06 3.65 19.12
CA ILE A 128 -14.52 3.74 19.03
C ILE A 128 -15.15 2.33 18.98
N SER A 129 -14.55 1.43 18.19
CA SER A 129 -15.03 0.06 18.05
C SER A 129 -14.80 -0.80 19.30
N ALA A 130 -13.74 -0.49 20.08
CA ALA A 130 -13.49 -1.16 21.36
C ALA A 130 -14.49 -0.76 22.45
N PHE A 131 -15.04 0.47 22.37
CA PHE A 131 -16.03 1.01 23.31
C PHE A 131 -17.24 1.54 22.54
N PRO A 132 -18.07 0.64 21.96
CA PRO A 132 -19.17 1.06 21.11
C PRO A 132 -20.24 1.81 21.93
N ASN A 133 -20.61 2.99 21.44
CA ASN A 133 -21.77 3.71 21.94
C ASN A 133 -22.94 3.43 21.01
N SER A 134 -23.88 2.61 21.47
CA SER A 134 -25.05 2.18 20.69
C SER A 134 -26.05 3.30 20.37
N GLU A 135 -25.94 4.44 21.04
CA GLU A 135 -26.86 5.59 20.85
C GLU A 135 -26.47 6.46 19.64
N ILE A 136 -25.23 6.36 19.15
CA ILE A 136 -24.71 7.20 18.07
C ILE A 136 -24.52 6.36 16.82
N SER A 137 -25.11 6.77 15.70
CA SER A 137 -24.95 6.07 14.43
C SER A 137 -23.49 6.16 13.93
N SER A 138 -23.01 5.12 13.22
CA SER A 138 -21.66 5.10 12.66
C SER A 138 -21.37 6.29 11.72
N LEU A 139 -22.39 6.77 11.00
CA LEU A 139 -22.28 7.94 10.13
C LEU A 139 -22.06 9.23 10.91
N THR A 140 -22.77 9.39 12.05
CA THR A 140 -22.61 10.56 12.94
C THR A 140 -21.20 10.56 13.54
N GLN A 141 -20.72 9.42 14.01
CA GLN A 141 -19.36 9.27 14.54
C GLN A 141 -18.30 9.62 13.48
N PHE A 142 -18.49 9.17 12.23
CA PHE A 142 -17.59 9.51 11.12
C PHE A 142 -17.56 11.03 10.87
N ASN A 143 -18.74 11.64 10.80
CA ASN A 143 -18.86 13.08 10.56
C ASN A 143 -18.25 13.90 11.70
N GLU A 144 -18.41 13.49 12.95
CA GLU A 144 -17.77 14.17 14.10
C GLU A 144 -16.24 14.14 14.04
N VAL A 145 -15.64 13.03 13.60
CA VAL A 145 -14.20 12.92 13.49
C VAL A 145 -13.69 13.74 12.31
N THR A 146 -14.33 13.62 11.14
CA THR A 146 -13.89 14.26 9.91
C THR A 146 -14.16 15.76 9.87
N SER A 147 -15.17 16.26 10.58
CA SER A 147 -15.48 17.69 10.68
C SER A 147 -14.64 18.46 11.70
N SER A 148 -13.88 17.75 12.57
CA SER A 148 -13.07 18.38 13.60
C SER A 148 -11.58 18.40 13.22
N PRO A 149 -11.03 19.54 12.77
CA PRO A 149 -9.60 19.63 12.45
C PRO A 149 -8.68 19.26 13.62
N LEU A 150 -9.09 19.58 14.84
CA LEU A 150 -8.31 19.27 16.04
C LEU A 150 -8.23 17.75 16.29
N LYS A 151 -9.35 17.03 16.16
CA LYS A 151 -9.37 15.57 16.29
C LYS A 151 -8.52 14.90 15.19
N LEU A 152 -8.64 15.36 13.95
CA LEU A 152 -7.85 14.86 12.84
C LEU A 152 -6.36 15.08 13.07
N THR A 153 -5.94 16.30 13.43
CA THR A 153 -4.53 16.61 13.70
C THR A 153 -3.98 15.80 14.87
N PHE A 154 -4.75 15.61 15.93
CA PHE A 154 -4.34 14.80 17.08
C PHE A 154 -4.04 13.35 16.69
N TRP A 155 -4.97 12.69 15.99
CA TRP A 155 -4.81 11.30 15.58
C TRP A 155 -3.73 11.12 14.50
N HIS A 156 -3.64 12.07 13.58
CA HIS A 156 -2.54 12.14 12.61
C HIS A 156 -1.18 12.22 13.32
N SER A 157 -1.05 13.08 14.34
CA SER A 157 0.19 13.23 15.10
C SER A 157 0.56 11.95 15.85
N ILE A 158 -0.41 11.24 16.42
CA ILE A 158 -0.18 9.93 17.04
C ILE A 158 0.35 8.93 16.00
N PHE A 159 -0.29 8.86 14.84
CA PHE A 159 0.17 7.95 13.77
C PHE A 159 1.58 8.27 13.31
N ILE A 160 1.91 9.54 13.08
CA ILE A 160 3.27 9.95 12.71
C ILE A 160 4.27 9.65 13.84
N GLY A 161 3.90 9.89 15.10
CA GLY A 161 4.72 9.53 16.25
C GLY A 161 5.06 8.04 16.31
N LEU A 162 4.07 7.16 16.08
CA LEU A 162 4.27 5.72 15.99
C LEU A 162 5.22 5.34 14.85
N ASN A 163 5.08 5.96 13.68
CA ASN A 163 5.99 5.74 12.55
C ASN A 163 7.43 6.17 12.90
N ILE A 164 7.61 7.33 13.53
CA ILE A 164 8.93 7.79 13.97
C ILE A 164 9.56 6.79 14.94
N LEU A 165 8.80 6.26 15.89
CA LEU A 165 9.28 5.24 16.84
C LEU A 165 9.73 3.96 16.13
N ILE A 166 8.96 3.48 15.15
CA ILE A 166 9.30 2.29 14.38
C ILE A 166 10.58 2.51 13.56
N ILE A 167 10.68 3.65 12.88
CA ILE A 167 11.82 3.97 12.01
C ILE A 167 13.08 4.23 12.86
N SER A 168 12.96 4.84 14.04
CA SER A 168 14.06 5.10 14.95
C SER A 168 14.71 3.82 15.50
N ALA A 169 13.97 2.71 15.55
CA ALA A 169 14.49 1.39 15.88
C ALA A 169 15.33 0.76 14.74
N GLY A 170 15.52 1.49 13.64
CA GLY A 170 16.25 1.09 12.44
C GLY A 170 15.33 0.81 11.27
N VAL A 171 15.65 1.41 10.14
CA VAL A 171 14.80 1.34 8.93
C VAL A 171 14.52 -0.11 8.51
N ILE A 172 15.52 -0.99 8.59
CA ILE A 172 15.32 -2.40 8.21
C ILE A 172 14.84 -3.22 9.39
N SER A 173 15.54 -3.19 10.52
CA SER A 173 15.19 -4.00 11.70
C SER A 173 13.83 -3.61 12.31
N GLY A 174 13.50 -2.32 12.35
CA GLY A 174 12.22 -1.82 12.85
C GLY A 174 11.06 -2.21 11.94
N ILE A 175 11.19 -1.92 10.63
CA ILE A 175 10.15 -2.24 9.64
C ILE A 175 9.99 -3.76 9.53
N GLU A 176 11.08 -4.52 9.43
CA GLU A 176 11.03 -5.99 9.33
C GLU A 176 10.30 -6.62 10.52
N ARG A 177 10.56 -6.15 11.75
CA ARG A 177 9.88 -6.64 12.95
C ARG A 177 8.38 -6.36 12.91
N MET A 178 7.98 -5.15 12.50
CA MET A 178 6.58 -4.77 12.40
C MET A 178 5.86 -5.57 11.30
N VAL A 179 6.46 -5.70 10.12
CA VAL A 179 5.89 -6.48 9.01
C VAL A 179 5.70 -7.95 9.42
N ARG A 180 6.69 -8.54 10.06
CA ARG A 180 6.63 -9.94 10.53
C ARG A 180 5.50 -10.18 11.53
N LEU A 181 5.12 -9.17 12.31
CA LEU A 181 4.01 -9.24 13.25
C LEU A 181 2.67 -8.87 12.61
N LEU A 182 2.63 -7.70 11.94
CA LEU A 182 1.37 -7.11 11.48
C LEU A 182 0.79 -7.83 10.25
N MET A 183 1.64 -8.37 9.35
CA MET A 183 1.14 -9.03 8.16
C MET A 183 0.38 -10.34 8.45
N PRO A 184 0.91 -11.28 9.25
CA PRO A 184 0.12 -12.45 9.64
C PRO A 184 -1.17 -12.06 10.38
N MET A 185 -1.11 -11.04 11.25
CA MET A 185 -2.28 -10.55 11.97
C MET A 185 -3.34 -10.00 11.00
N LEU A 186 -2.94 -9.25 9.98
CA LEU A 186 -3.85 -8.76 8.94
C LEU A 186 -4.55 -9.92 8.21
N PHE A 187 -3.79 -10.96 7.80
CA PHE A 187 -4.37 -12.12 7.13
C PHE A 187 -5.35 -12.88 8.03
N ILE A 188 -5.03 -13.02 9.33
CA ILE A 188 -5.94 -13.66 10.30
C ILE A 188 -7.22 -12.83 10.44
N LEU A 189 -7.11 -11.51 10.58
CA LEU A 189 -8.28 -10.63 10.67
C LEU A 189 -9.14 -10.67 9.41
N MET A 190 -8.52 -10.67 8.22
CA MET A 190 -9.25 -10.82 6.95
C MET A 190 -9.97 -12.16 6.88
N MET A 191 -9.33 -13.25 7.33
CA MET A 191 -9.97 -14.58 7.38
C MET A 191 -11.17 -14.58 8.32
N VAL A 192 -11.05 -13.99 9.50
CA VAL A 192 -12.16 -13.84 10.46
C VAL A 192 -13.31 -13.04 9.85
N MET A 193 -13.00 -11.95 9.14
CA MET A 193 -14.03 -11.14 8.44
C MET A 193 -14.73 -11.94 7.34
N VAL A 194 -13.99 -12.72 6.56
CA VAL A 194 -14.58 -13.58 5.50
C VAL A 194 -15.49 -14.63 6.14
N ILE A 195 -15.05 -15.30 7.19
CA ILE A 195 -15.87 -16.29 7.92
C ILE A 195 -17.15 -15.63 8.48
N ASN A 196 -17.02 -14.46 9.08
CA ASN A 196 -18.17 -13.72 9.59
C ASN A 196 -19.15 -13.33 8.46
N ALA A 197 -18.65 -12.89 7.30
CA ALA A 197 -19.45 -12.58 6.13
C ALA A 197 -20.15 -13.83 5.54
N MET A 198 -19.49 -15.00 5.61
CA MET A 198 -20.10 -16.27 5.20
C MET A 198 -21.25 -16.71 6.11
N ILE A 199 -21.13 -16.45 7.42
CA ILE A 199 -22.15 -16.88 8.42
C ILE A 199 -23.31 -15.89 8.47
N ASN A 200 -23.03 -14.60 8.47
CA ASN A 200 -24.02 -13.54 8.74
C ASN A 200 -24.46 -12.77 7.47
N GLY A 201 -23.78 -12.96 6.34
CA GLY A 201 -24.05 -12.30 5.07
C GLY A 201 -24.69 -13.23 4.04
N ASP A 202 -25.08 -12.65 2.91
CA ASP A 202 -25.52 -13.41 1.72
C ASP A 202 -24.29 -13.76 0.86
N PHE A 203 -23.55 -14.77 1.32
CA PHE A 203 -22.31 -15.20 0.67
C PHE A 203 -22.54 -15.68 -0.78
N ALA A 204 -23.64 -16.39 -1.03
CA ALA A 204 -23.98 -16.88 -2.36
C ALA A 204 -24.22 -15.71 -3.35
N LYS A 205 -24.90 -14.67 -2.91
CA LYS A 205 -25.12 -13.47 -3.71
C LYS A 205 -23.82 -12.71 -3.97
N GLY A 206 -22.93 -12.61 -2.96
CA GLY A 206 -21.61 -12.02 -3.12
C GLY A 206 -20.73 -12.78 -4.11
N LEU A 207 -20.72 -14.12 -4.06
CA LEU A 207 -20.01 -14.95 -5.03
C LEU A 207 -20.58 -14.78 -6.44
N ASN A 208 -21.91 -14.79 -6.58
CA ASN A 208 -22.54 -14.60 -7.87
C ASN A 208 -22.19 -13.24 -8.48
N PHE A 209 -22.20 -12.19 -7.67
CA PHE A 209 -21.80 -10.84 -8.10
C PHE A 209 -20.36 -10.76 -8.61
N LEU A 210 -19.43 -11.50 -7.98
CA LEU A 210 -18.01 -11.50 -8.39
C LEU A 210 -17.72 -12.46 -9.56
N PHE A 211 -18.42 -13.60 -9.65
CA PHE A 211 -18.10 -14.67 -10.61
C PHE A 211 -19.08 -14.78 -11.77
N ALA A 212 -20.18 -14.03 -11.77
CA ALA A 212 -21.07 -13.87 -12.92
C ALA A 212 -20.90 -12.45 -13.51
N PRO A 213 -19.84 -12.23 -14.33
CA PRO A 213 -19.52 -10.90 -14.82
C PRO A 213 -20.57 -10.40 -15.79
N ASP A 214 -21.13 -9.23 -15.52
CA ASP A 214 -22.01 -8.52 -16.43
C ASP A 214 -21.23 -7.40 -17.13
N PHE A 215 -21.04 -7.55 -18.43
CA PHE A 215 -20.34 -6.57 -19.26
C PHE A 215 -21.25 -5.49 -19.83
N SER A 216 -22.56 -5.52 -19.54
CA SER A 216 -23.52 -4.54 -20.07
C SER A 216 -23.28 -3.12 -19.56
N GLU A 217 -22.70 -2.98 -18.36
CA GLU A 217 -22.39 -1.71 -17.73
C GLU A 217 -20.94 -1.25 -17.96
N VAL A 218 -20.13 -2.05 -18.67
CA VAL A 218 -18.72 -1.75 -18.94
C VAL A 218 -18.60 -0.76 -20.09
N ASP A 219 -17.94 0.37 -19.84
CA ASP A 219 -17.63 1.37 -20.85
C ASP A 219 -16.11 1.67 -20.93
N ALA A 220 -15.71 2.57 -21.84
CA ALA A 220 -14.31 2.98 -21.96
C ALA A 220 -13.78 3.64 -20.67
N THR A 221 -14.65 4.23 -19.86
CA THR A 221 -14.24 4.87 -18.59
C THR A 221 -13.95 3.82 -17.53
N THR A 222 -14.58 2.64 -17.59
CA THR A 222 -14.29 1.51 -16.69
C THR A 222 -12.85 1.03 -16.84
N PHE A 223 -12.31 1.00 -18.08
CA PHE A 223 -10.89 0.70 -18.32
C PHE A 223 -9.96 1.73 -17.68
N LEU A 224 -10.25 3.02 -17.84
CA LEU A 224 -9.45 4.08 -17.23
C LEU A 224 -9.48 4.01 -15.69
N ARG A 225 -10.65 3.71 -15.12
CA ARG A 225 -10.83 3.54 -13.68
C ARG A 225 -10.16 2.26 -13.15
N ALA A 226 -10.05 1.22 -13.98
CA ALA A 226 -9.34 -0.01 -13.65
C ALA A 226 -7.81 0.15 -13.70
N MET A 227 -7.27 1.05 -14.54
CA MET A 227 -5.84 1.34 -14.62
C MET A 227 -5.33 2.26 -13.51
N GLY A 228 -6.20 3.07 -12.89
CA GLY A 228 -5.83 4.00 -11.83
C GLY A 228 -6.82 3.91 -10.66
N PRO A 229 -6.46 3.20 -9.57
CA PRO A 229 -7.25 3.23 -8.35
C PRO A 229 -7.13 4.58 -7.62
#